data_546f2546936565e8e0b3cb8aad556f78
#
_entry.id   546f2546936565e8e0b3cb8aad556f78
#
_cell.length_a   1.000
_cell.length_b   1.000
_cell.length_c   1.000
_cell.angle_alpha   90.00
_cell.angle_beta   90.00
_cell.angle_gamma   90.00
#
_symmetry.space_group_name_H-M   'P 1'
#
loop_
_entity.id
_entity.type
_entity.pdbx_description
1 polymer ?
#
loop_
_entity_poly.entity_id
_entity_poly.type
_entity_poly.pdbx_seq_one_letter_code
_entity_poly.pdbx_strand_id
1 'polypeptide(L)'
;MVMGHSAGGQLALLLAAKAERKPWLAIAQAPITDLVGADHAKLSDDGDAVRRWIGCKPEDNPDLWSNLNPVDNPPIAPVLIIHGEADTEVPIEQSETYARIMEAKGADVQRVWVPGDHFSIIDVASDDWLVELNAILDWL
;
A
#
# COMPACT_ATOMS: atom_id res chain seq x y z
N MET A 1 -16.11 1.61 0.48
CA MET A 1 -14.75 2.03 0.13
C MET A 1 -13.89 2.11 1.38
N VAL A 2 -12.64 1.80 1.30
CA VAL A 2 -11.63 2.05 2.32
C VAL A 2 -10.45 2.76 1.67
N MET A 3 -9.80 3.67 2.37
CA MET A 3 -8.67 4.45 1.85
C MET A 3 -7.65 4.66 2.97
N GLY A 4 -6.38 4.61 2.63
CA GLY A 4 -5.31 4.84 3.58
C GLY A 4 -3.98 5.18 2.91
N HIS A 5 -3.17 5.95 3.63
CA HIS A 5 -1.86 6.44 3.20
C HIS A 5 -0.74 5.75 3.97
N SER A 6 0.37 5.43 3.30
CA SER A 6 1.57 4.85 3.91
C SER A 6 1.25 3.56 4.69
N ALA A 7 1.50 3.51 5.99
CA ALA A 7 1.06 2.40 6.86
C ALA A 7 -0.48 2.20 6.83
N GLY A 8 -1.27 3.28 6.68
CA GLY A 8 -2.71 3.19 6.45
C GLY A 8 -3.06 2.56 5.10
N GLY A 9 -2.24 2.77 4.07
CA GLY A 9 -2.35 2.09 2.77
C GLY A 9 -2.14 0.58 2.90
N GLN A 10 -1.16 0.16 3.69
CA GLN A 10 -0.95 -1.25 4.04
C GLN A 10 -2.20 -1.85 4.69
N LEU A 11 -2.82 -1.14 5.65
CA LEU A 11 -4.05 -1.59 6.31
C LEU A 11 -5.23 -1.65 5.34
N ALA A 12 -5.36 -0.70 4.40
CA ALA A 12 -6.39 -0.72 3.37
C ALA A 12 -6.27 -1.96 2.48
N LEU A 13 -5.06 -2.36 2.09
CA LEU A 13 -4.80 -3.58 1.34
C LEU A 13 -5.15 -4.85 2.12
N LEU A 14 -4.84 -4.90 3.42
CA LEU A 14 -5.24 -6.02 4.28
C LEU A 14 -6.76 -6.12 4.42
N LEU A 15 -7.47 -4.99 4.53
CA LEU A 15 -8.93 -4.98 4.53
C LEU A 15 -9.50 -5.46 3.20
N ALA A 16 -8.87 -5.10 2.06
CA ALA A 16 -9.25 -5.61 0.74
C ALA A 16 -9.10 -7.13 0.63
N ALA A 17 -8.15 -7.71 1.35
CA ALA A 17 -7.88 -9.15 1.34
C ALA A 17 -8.71 -9.95 2.35
N LYS A 18 -8.98 -9.40 3.55
CA LYS A 18 -9.40 -10.18 4.73
C LYS A 18 -10.72 -9.76 5.34
N ALA A 19 -11.29 -8.59 4.99
CA ALA A 19 -12.50 -8.13 5.62
C ALA A 19 -13.68 -9.07 5.31
N GLU A 20 -14.43 -9.50 6.35
CA GLU A 20 -15.66 -10.28 6.19
C GLU A 20 -16.66 -9.56 5.28
N ARG A 21 -16.78 -8.25 5.45
CA ARG A 21 -17.55 -7.39 4.57
C ARG A 21 -16.63 -6.71 3.57
N LYS A 22 -16.53 -7.30 2.39
CA LYS A 22 -15.71 -6.82 1.28
C LYS A 22 -15.98 -5.33 0.99
N PRO A 23 -14.96 -4.44 1.00
CA PRO A 23 -15.11 -3.10 0.48
C PRO A 23 -15.36 -3.17 -1.04
N TRP A 24 -16.13 -2.24 -1.58
CA TRP A 24 -16.34 -2.19 -3.03
C TRP A 24 -15.09 -1.65 -3.78
N LEU A 25 -14.22 -0.91 -3.10
CA LEU A 25 -12.90 -0.42 -3.56
C LEU A 25 -12.00 -0.20 -2.37
N ALA A 26 -10.73 -0.61 -2.47
CA ALA A 26 -9.66 -0.21 -1.57
C ALA A 26 -8.70 0.72 -2.30
N ILE A 27 -8.41 1.87 -1.70
CA ILE A 27 -7.47 2.87 -2.21
C ILE A 27 -6.26 2.89 -1.29
N ALA A 28 -5.10 2.61 -1.86
CA ALA A 28 -3.84 2.55 -1.13
C ALA A 28 -2.88 3.61 -1.67
N GLN A 29 -2.65 4.66 -0.87
CA GLN A 29 -1.76 5.76 -1.20
C GLN A 29 -0.38 5.48 -0.64
N ALA A 30 0.64 5.40 -1.50
CA ALA A 30 2.04 5.09 -1.14
C ALA A 30 2.16 3.97 -0.10
N PRO A 31 1.52 2.79 -0.31
CA PRO A 31 1.44 1.75 0.71
C PRO A 31 2.76 1.04 0.93
N ILE A 32 3.00 0.58 2.16
CA ILE A 32 4.01 -0.43 2.43
C ILE A 32 3.38 -1.80 2.13
N THR A 33 3.85 -2.48 1.10
CA THR A 33 3.24 -3.70 0.58
C THR A 33 4.03 -4.96 0.88
N ASP A 34 5.35 -4.83 1.07
CA ASP A 34 6.25 -5.88 1.54
C ASP A 34 6.90 -5.45 2.86
N LEU A 35 6.35 -5.93 3.97
CA LEU A 35 6.82 -5.59 5.32
C LEU A 35 8.20 -6.17 5.61
N VAL A 36 8.50 -7.37 5.09
CA VAL A 36 9.80 -8.01 5.29
C VAL A 36 10.88 -7.24 4.50
N GLY A 37 10.58 -6.90 3.24
CA GLY A 37 11.46 -6.07 2.44
C GLY A 37 11.67 -4.67 3.04
N ALA A 38 10.61 -4.05 3.55
CA ALA A 38 10.66 -2.75 4.22
C ALA A 38 11.53 -2.78 5.49
N ASP A 39 11.44 -3.86 6.28
CA ASP A 39 12.28 -4.07 7.46
C ASP A 39 13.76 -4.26 7.10
N HIS A 40 14.04 -5.07 6.08
CA HIS A 40 15.41 -5.27 5.58
C HIS A 40 16.02 -4.00 4.98
N ALA A 41 15.20 -3.20 4.27
CA ALA A 41 15.61 -1.92 3.71
C ALA A 41 15.71 -0.82 4.77
N LYS A 42 15.30 -1.10 6.02
CA LYS A 42 15.29 -0.15 7.12
C LYS A 42 14.49 1.11 6.79
N LEU A 43 13.32 0.95 6.18
CA LEU A 43 12.43 2.07 5.90
C LEU A 43 11.98 2.72 7.20
N SER A 44 12.16 4.01 7.31
CA SER A 44 11.91 4.93 8.41
C SER A 44 13.21 5.47 9.04
N ASP A 45 13.12 6.57 9.77
CA ASP A 45 14.25 7.27 10.35
C ASP A 45 15.14 6.40 11.23
N ASP A 46 14.54 5.55 12.08
CA ASP A 46 15.26 4.65 12.98
C ASP A 46 15.56 3.27 12.36
N GLY A 47 14.97 2.97 11.17
CA GLY A 47 15.15 1.71 10.47
C GLY A 47 14.52 0.48 11.15
N ASP A 48 13.60 0.69 12.08
CA ASP A 48 12.95 -0.38 12.86
C ASP A 48 11.42 -0.23 13.01
N ALA A 49 10.81 0.72 12.29
CA ALA A 49 9.39 1.06 12.45
C ALA A 49 8.48 -0.16 12.25
N VAL A 50 8.77 -1.00 11.25
CA VAL A 50 7.96 -2.20 10.98
C VAL A 50 8.02 -3.18 12.15
N ARG A 51 9.22 -3.44 12.69
CA ARG A 51 9.39 -4.35 13.87
C ARG A 51 8.68 -3.80 15.10
N ARG A 52 8.78 -2.50 15.35
CA ARG A 52 8.08 -1.85 16.48
C ARG A 52 6.57 -1.95 16.33
N TRP A 53 6.08 -1.81 15.11
CA TRP A 53 4.64 -1.92 14.85
C TRP A 53 4.14 -3.36 15.01
N ILE A 54 4.87 -4.36 14.50
CA ILE A 54 4.50 -5.77 14.61
C ILE A 54 4.80 -6.33 16.02
N GLY A 55 5.81 -5.79 16.70
CA GLY A 55 6.21 -6.18 18.05
C GLY A 55 7.24 -7.30 18.15
N CYS A 56 7.73 -7.82 17.01
CA CYS A 56 8.76 -8.87 16.95
C CYS A 56 9.51 -8.81 15.61
N LYS A 57 10.58 -9.58 15.50
CA LYS A 57 11.31 -9.73 14.23
C LYS A 57 10.63 -10.76 13.32
N PRO A 58 10.89 -10.75 12.00
CA PRO A 58 10.35 -11.75 11.07
C PRO A 58 10.67 -13.20 11.47
N GLU A 59 11.90 -13.46 11.91
CA GLU A 59 12.35 -14.77 12.31
C GLU A 59 11.70 -15.29 13.61
N ASP A 60 11.21 -14.41 14.48
CA ASP A 60 10.58 -14.78 15.76
C ASP A 60 9.13 -15.25 15.56
N ASN A 61 8.42 -14.72 14.57
CA ASN A 61 7.05 -15.10 14.26
C ASN A 61 6.72 -14.89 12.77
N PRO A 62 7.21 -15.76 11.88
CA PRO A 62 7.03 -15.63 10.44
C PRO A 62 5.54 -15.69 10.00
N ASP A 63 4.71 -16.46 10.71
CA ASP A 63 3.28 -16.55 10.41
C ASP A 63 2.55 -15.25 10.68
N LEU A 64 2.89 -14.52 11.75
CA LEU A 64 2.33 -13.19 12.02
C LEU A 64 2.74 -12.20 10.94
N TRP A 65 4.02 -12.21 10.55
CA TRP A 65 4.53 -11.34 9.50
C TRP A 65 3.82 -11.60 8.17
N SER A 66 3.76 -12.86 7.72
CA SER A 66 3.04 -13.20 6.49
C SER A 66 1.56 -12.84 6.56
N ASN A 67 0.92 -13.03 7.72
CA ASN A 67 -0.48 -12.69 7.91
C ASN A 67 -0.75 -11.18 7.80
N LEU A 68 0.21 -10.33 8.16
CA LEU A 68 0.11 -8.87 8.08
C LEU A 68 0.71 -8.28 6.79
N ASN A 69 1.42 -9.07 6.01
CA ASN A 69 2.14 -8.64 4.82
C ASN A 69 1.20 -8.60 3.59
N PRO A 70 0.90 -7.42 2.99
CA PRO A 70 -0.02 -7.34 1.86
C PRO A 70 0.36 -8.24 0.67
N VAL A 71 1.64 -8.35 0.33
CA VAL A 71 2.09 -9.16 -0.82
C VAL A 71 1.82 -10.66 -0.66
N ASP A 72 1.63 -11.15 0.58
CA ASP A 72 1.26 -12.53 0.89
C ASP A 72 -0.26 -12.75 0.89
N ASN A 73 -1.05 -11.68 0.90
CA ASN A 73 -2.50 -11.69 1.06
C ASN A 73 -3.21 -11.08 -0.17
N PRO A 74 -3.52 -11.89 -1.21
CA PRO A 74 -4.21 -11.38 -2.39
C PRO A 74 -5.55 -10.72 -2.06
N PRO A 75 -5.84 -9.55 -2.62
CA PRO A 75 -7.09 -8.85 -2.36
C PRO A 75 -8.27 -9.58 -3.03
N ILE A 76 -9.41 -9.58 -2.36
CA ILE A 76 -10.69 -10.05 -2.89
C ILE A 76 -11.59 -8.90 -3.34
N ALA A 77 -11.19 -7.66 -3.04
CA ALA A 77 -11.81 -6.43 -3.50
C ALA A 77 -10.94 -5.75 -4.58
N PRO A 78 -11.52 -4.95 -5.47
CA PRO A 78 -10.74 -4.08 -6.35
C PRO A 78 -9.82 -3.15 -5.57
N VAL A 79 -8.65 -2.90 -6.11
CA VAL A 79 -7.61 -2.05 -5.50
C VAL A 79 -7.19 -0.95 -6.47
N LEU A 80 -7.14 0.28 -5.99
CA LEU A 80 -6.51 1.41 -6.64
C LEU A 80 -5.27 1.80 -5.84
N ILE A 81 -4.09 1.70 -6.46
CA ILE A 81 -2.82 2.14 -5.87
C ILE A 81 -2.45 3.48 -6.47
N ILE A 82 -2.10 4.42 -5.61
CA ILE A 82 -1.61 5.74 -6.00
C ILE A 82 -0.24 5.95 -5.36
N HIS A 83 0.77 6.36 -6.13
CA HIS A 83 2.13 6.54 -5.61
C HIS A 83 2.85 7.67 -6.32
N GLY A 84 3.61 8.46 -5.55
CA GLY A 84 4.47 9.51 -6.07
C GLY A 84 5.79 8.94 -6.61
N GLU A 85 6.17 9.29 -7.83
CA GLU A 85 7.43 8.83 -8.44
C GLU A 85 8.66 9.41 -7.74
N ALA A 86 8.50 10.54 -7.03
CA ALA A 86 9.54 11.18 -6.23
C ALA A 86 9.48 10.80 -4.74
N ASP A 87 8.74 9.75 -4.38
CA ASP A 87 8.61 9.29 -2.98
C ASP A 87 9.95 8.74 -2.45
N THR A 88 10.48 9.40 -1.41
CA THR A 88 11.73 9.02 -0.73
C THR A 88 11.50 8.31 0.61
N GLU A 89 10.25 8.24 1.08
CA GLU A 89 9.87 7.59 2.33
C GLU A 89 9.52 6.11 2.10
N VAL A 90 8.69 5.86 1.10
CA VAL A 90 8.32 4.52 0.65
C VAL A 90 8.66 4.39 -0.83
N PRO A 91 9.66 3.59 -1.21
CA PRO A 91 10.05 3.41 -2.60
C PRO A 91 8.88 2.92 -3.46
N ILE A 92 8.70 3.50 -4.65
CA ILE A 92 7.61 3.15 -5.58
C ILE A 92 7.61 1.67 -5.96
N GLU A 93 8.77 1.02 -5.89
CA GLU A 93 8.95 -0.41 -6.14
C GLU A 93 8.10 -1.29 -5.22
N GLN A 94 7.74 -0.81 -4.02
CA GLN A 94 6.78 -1.46 -3.14
C GLN A 94 5.44 -1.64 -3.86
N SER A 95 4.91 -0.56 -4.42
CA SER A 95 3.63 -0.55 -5.15
C SER A 95 3.71 -1.30 -6.48
N GLU A 96 4.77 -1.12 -7.25
CA GLU A 96 4.96 -1.79 -8.54
C GLU A 96 5.03 -3.30 -8.39
N THR A 97 5.82 -3.78 -7.42
CA THR A 97 5.99 -5.21 -7.16
C THR A 97 4.68 -5.83 -6.69
N TYR A 98 3.97 -5.18 -5.75
CA TYR A 98 2.66 -5.64 -5.30
C TYR A 98 1.67 -5.75 -6.45
N ALA A 99 1.50 -4.70 -7.24
CA ALA A 99 0.56 -4.69 -8.35
C ALA A 99 0.84 -5.82 -9.34
N ARG A 100 2.11 -5.98 -9.76
CA ARG A 100 2.53 -7.05 -10.67
C ARG A 100 2.24 -8.45 -10.11
N ILE A 101 2.50 -8.68 -8.82
CA ILE A 101 2.25 -9.99 -8.18
C ILE A 101 0.75 -10.26 -8.09
N MET A 102 -0.06 -9.27 -7.72
CA MET A 102 -1.50 -9.44 -7.53
C MET A 102 -2.23 -9.60 -8.87
N GLU A 103 -1.86 -8.85 -9.90
CA GLU A 103 -2.37 -9.02 -11.27
C GLU A 103 -2.08 -10.43 -11.81
N ALA A 104 -0.86 -10.94 -11.57
CA ALA A 104 -0.50 -12.31 -11.95
C ALA A 104 -1.33 -13.39 -11.23
N LYS A 105 -1.88 -13.06 -10.05
CA LYS A 105 -2.82 -13.91 -9.30
C LYS A 105 -4.29 -13.67 -9.68
N GLY A 106 -4.55 -12.81 -10.66
CA GLY A 106 -5.91 -12.50 -11.16
C GLY A 106 -6.67 -11.47 -10.33
N ALA A 107 -6.01 -10.71 -9.46
CA ALA A 107 -6.64 -9.63 -8.72
C ALA A 107 -6.86 -8.39 -9.62
N ASP A 108 -7.93 -7.65 -9.34
CA ASP A 108 -8.24 -6.38 -9.99
C ASP A 108 -7.45 -5.26 -9.29
N VAL A 109 -6.32 -4.85 -9.88
CA VAL A 109 -5.43 -3.81 -9.35
C VAL A 109 -5.19 -2.76 -10.41
N GLN A 110 -5.60 -1.53 -10.12
CA GLN A 110 -5.28 -0.36 -10.93
C GLN A 110 -4.19 0.48 -10.26
N ARG A 111 -3.43 1.19 -11.07
CA ARG A 111 -2.27 2.00 -10.66
C ARG A 111 -2.35 3.39 -11.21
N VAL A 112 -2.05 4.37 -10.39
CA VAL A 112 -1.85 5.76 -10.77
C VAL A 112 -0.53 6.24 -10.20
N TRP A 113 0.40 6.59 -11.07
CA TRP A 113 1.66 7.19 -10.70
C TRP A 113 1.59 8.69 -10.93
N VAL A 114 2.06 9.47 -9.96
CA VAL A 114 2.08 10.93 -10.02
C VAL A 114 3.50 11.45 -9.81
N PRO A 115 3.86 12.62 -10.34
CA PRO A 115 5.25 13.12 -10.29
C PRO A 115 5.77 13.42 -8.88
N GLY A 116 4.90 13.69 -7.92
CA GLY A 116 5.24 14.20 -6.59
C GLY A 116 5.78 13.16 -5.62
N ASP A 117 5.85 13.55 -4.36
CA ASP A 117 6.45 12.80 -3.27
C ASP A 117 5.42 12.07 -2.39
N HIS A 118 5.87 11.53 -1.25
CA HIS A 118 5.05 10.80 -0.27
C HIS A 118 3.85 11.59 0.25
N PHE A 119 3.95 12.90 0.30
CA PHE A 119 2.97 13.78 0.92
C PHE A 119 2.12 14.54 -0.08
N SER A 120 2.59 14.73 -1.33
CA SER A 120 1.84 15.44 -2.37
C SER A 120 0.51 14.77 -2.70
N ILE A 121 0.44 13.45 -2.62
CA ILE A 121 -0.78 12.66 -2.86
C ILE A 121 -1.84 12.82 -1.77
N ILE A 122 -1.51 13.37 -0.62
CA ILE A 122 -2.48 13.68 0.47
C ILE A 122 -2.67 15.18 0.68
N ASP A 123 -1.96 16.03 -0.06
CA ASP A 123 -2.17 17.47 -0.06
C ASP A 123 -3.28 17.83 -1.04
N VAL A 124 -4.45 18.16 -0.52
CA VAL A 124 -5.63 18.51 -1.33
C VAL A 124 -5.45 19.75 -2.21
N ALA A 125 -4.38 20.52 -2.02
CA ALA A 125 -4.02 21.66 -2.85
C ALA A 125 -3.03 21.31 -3.98
N SER A 126 -2.52 20.08 -4.03
CA SER A 126 -1.56 19.63 -5.03
C SER A 126 -2.23 19.22 -6.34
N ASP A 127 -1.47 19.28 -7.44
CA ASP A 127 -1.90 18.72 -8.72
C ASP A 127 -1.99 17.19 -8.68
N ASP A 128 -1.15 16.52 -7.87
CA ASP A 128 -1.17 15.07 -7.67
C ASP A 128 -2.48 14.60 -7.04
N TRP A 129 -2.98 15.35 -6.05
CA TRP A 129 -4.31 15.08 -5.48
C TRP A 129 -5.43 15.20 -6.51
N LEU A 130 -5.34 16.15 -7.45
CA LEU A 130 -6.34 16.28 -8.51
C LEU A 130 -6.32 15.09 -9.47
N VAL A 131 -5.15 14.55 -9.79
CA VAL A 131 -5.01 13.32 -10.59
C VAL A 131 -5.63 12.14 -9.85
N GLU A 132 -5.31 11.99 -8.57
CA GLU A 132 -5.89 10.96 -7.71
C GLU A 132 -7.41 11.05 -7.63
N LEU A 133 -7.94 12.25 -7.36
CA LEU A 133 -9.37 12.48 -7.26
C LEU A 133 -10.11 12.07 -8.53
N ASN A 134 -9.56 12.41 -9.71
CA ASN A 134 -10.13 12.00 -10.98
C ASN A 134 -10.13 10.46 -11.13
N ALA A 135 -9.04 9.80 -10.78
CA ALA A 135 -8.97 8.33 -10.81
C ALA A 135 -9.98 7.67 -9.86
N ILE A 136 -10.24 8.28 -8.70
CA ILE A 136 -11.27 7.78 -7.76
C ILE A 136 -12.68 8.00 -8.35
N LEU A 137 -12.93 9.16 -8.97
CA LEU A 137 -14.24 9.47 -9.56
C LEU A 137 -14.60 8.53 -10.71
N ASP A 138 -13.62 8.00 -11.44
CA ASP A 138 -13.84 7.02 -12.51
C ASP A 138 -14.41 5.68 -11.99
N TRP A 139 -14.38 5.45 -10.67
CA TRP A 139 -14.99 4.29 -10.02
C TRP A 139 -16.43 4.52 -9.53
N LEU A 140 -16.91 5.76 -9.55
CA LEU A 140 -18.25 6.12 -9.06
C LEU A 140 -19.29 6.16 -10.19
#